data_df42ea6175067ceb0b72999de521e18e
#
_entry.id   df42ea6175067ceb0b72999de521e18e
#
_cell.length_a   1.000
_cell.length_b   1.000
_cell.length_c   1.000
_cell.angle_alpha   90.00
_cell.angle_beta   90.00
_cell.angle_gamma   90.00
#
_symmetry.space_group_name_H-M   'P 1'
#
loop_
_entity.id
_entity.type
_entity.pdbx_description
1 polymer ?
#
loop_
_entity_poly.entity_id
_entity_poly.type
_entity_poly.pdbx_seq_one_letter_code
_entity_poly.pdbx_strand_id
1 'polypeptide(L)'
;VMAQEGVKISVVMNIATNARQMKTVNDFAASIQSEDLICFGSVHPDNPEALDELDRIKELGLKGVKFHPDYQGFYPDEERMHPIYEKIGRLGLITLFHAGEDIGFAPPYHGTPEHMLKALTWFASPVVLAHWGGAFCHRQVLGMLCGLPVYFDTSFGYGAMPRYYAQKMIEKHGTDRMLFGTDQPWQRPSMSLALLQSLD
;
A
#
# COMPACT_ATOMS: atom_id res chain seq x y z
N VAL A 1 4.92 -15.60 15.07
CA VAL A 1 5.23 -15.63 13.63
C VAL A 1 6.50 -14.85 13.36
N MET A 2 6.61 -13.54 13.72
CA MET A 2 7.80 -12.70 13.43
C MET A 2 9.12 -13.38 13.82
N ALA A 3 9.26 -13.80 15.08
CA ALA A 3 10.48 -14.45 15.57
C ALA A 3 10.82 -15.76 14.83
N GLN A 4 9.81 -16.55 14.46
CA GLN A 4 9.99 -17.80 13.69
C GLN A 4 10.46 -17.57 12.26
N GLU A 5 10.08 -16.44 11.66
CA GLU A 5 10.42 -16.05 10.29
C GLU A 5 11.63 -15.10 10.22
N GLY A 6 12.26 -14.78 11.36
CA GLY A 6 13.41 -13.88 11.43
C GLY A 6 13.08 -12.41 11.18
N VAL A 7 11.80 -12.02 11.26
CA VAL A 7 11.34 -10.65 11.08
C VAL A 7 11.51 -9.88 12.39
N LYS A 8 12.25 -8.79 12.35
CA LYS A 8 12.47 -7.92 13.52
C LYS A 8 11.40 -6.83 13.63
N ILE A 9 11.06 -6.19 12.52
CA ILE A 9 10.09 -5.09 12.48
C ILE A 9 9.06 -5.40 11.40
N SER A 10 7.78 -5.19 11.72
CA SER A 10 6.68 -5.29 10.77
C SER A 10 5.95 -3.98 10.65
N VAL A 11 5.53 -3.64 9.43
CA VAL A 11 4.61 -2.55 9.18
C VAL A 11 3.21 -3.12 9.08
N VAL A 12 2.30 -2.66 9.96
CA VAL A 12 0.94 -3.15 10.07
C VAL A 12 -0.01 -2.20 9.35
N MET A 13 -0.73 -2.74 8.36
CA MET A 13 -1.61 -1.98 7.48
C MET A 13 -3.07 -2.10 7.95
N ASN A 14 -3.57 -1.08 8.63
CA ASN A 14 -4.95 -1.04 9.07
C ASN A 14 -5.83 -0.38 8.00
N ILE A 15 -7.04 -0.88 7.78
CA ILE A 15 -7.97 -0.38 6.76
C ILE A 15 -9.32 -0.07 7.39
N ALA A 16 -9.78 1.17 7.26
CA ALA A 16 -11.16 1.56 7.53
C ALA A 16 -12.03 1.22 6.31
N THR A 17 -12.64 0.04 6.30
CA THR A 17 -13.44 -0.46 5.17
C THR A 17 -14.79 0.24 5.04
N ASN A 18 -15.20 1.02 6.03
CA ASN A 18 -16.32 1.94 5.95
C ASN A 18 -16.06 3.19 6.79
N ALA A 19 -16.80 4.27 6.50
CA ALA A 19 -16.60 5.58 7.10
C ALA A 19 -16.73 5.60 8.63
N ARG A 20 -17.58 4.74 9.21
CA ARG A 20 -17.82 4.71 10.68
C ARG A 20 -16.69 4.07 11.46
N GLN A 21 -15.87 3.22 10.83
CA GLN A 21 -14.78 2.50 11.49
C GLN A 21 -13.50 3.34 11.62
N MET A 22 -13.41 4.48 10.95
CA MET A 22 -12.17 5.24 10.80
C MET A 22 -11.45 5.48 12.15
N LYS A 23 -12.13 6.08 13.13
CA LYS A 23 -11.55 6.35 14.46
C LYS A 23 -11.14 5.06 15.20
N THR A 24 -12.03 4.06 15.22
CA THR A 24 -11.78 2.80 15.93
C THR A 24 -10.58 2.04 15.36
N VAL A 25 -10.44 2.04 14.02
CA VAL A 25 -9.30 1.40 13.35
C VAL A 25 -7.99 2.11 13.71
N ASN A 26 -7.98 3.44 13.77
CA ASN A 26 -6.79 4.21 14.10
C ASN A 26 -6.45 4.12 15.61
N ASP A 27 -7.44 4.07 16.49
CA ASP A 27 -7.23 3.81 17.92
C ASP A 27 -6.61 2.42 18.14
N PHE A 28 -7.11 1.41 17.44
CA PHE A 28 -6.52 0.07 17.47
C PHE A 28 -5.07 0.10 16.96
N ALA A 29 -4.81 0.74 15.81
CA ALA A 29 -3.46 0.87 15.27
C ALA A 29 -2.49 1.50 16.29
N ALA A 30 -2.90 2.57 16.95
CA ALA A 30 -2.11 3.24 17.98
C ALA A 30 -1.89 2.34 19.20
N SER A 31 -2.89 1.56 19.60
CA SER A 31 -2.83 0.69 20.79
C SER A 31 -1.85 -0.47 20.66
N ILE A 32 -1.59 -0.95 19.44
CA ILE A 32 -0.67 -2.06 19.17
C ILE A 32 0.71 -1.61 18.71
N GLN A 33 0.90 -0.31 18.45
CA GLN A 33 2.17 0.23 17.98
C GLN A 33 3.28 0.02 19.02
N SER A 34 4.45 -0.41 18.58
CA SER A 34 5.62 -0.64 19.41
C SER A 34 6.90 -0.40 18.61
N GLU A 35 8.06 -0.66 19.21
CA GLU A 35 9.35 -0.62 18.49
C GLU A 35 9.43 -1.65 17.35
N ASP A 36 8.74 -2.78 17.50
CA ASP A 36 8.73 -3.88 16.52
C ASP A 36 7.52 -3.83 15.56
N LEU A 37 6.49 -3.05 15.89
CA LEU A 37 5.26 -2.92 15.12
C LEU A 37 5.01 -1.46 14.76
N ILE A 38 5.34 -1.08 13.53
CA ILE A 38 5.06 0.25 12.99
C ILE A 38 3.69 0.22 12.33
N CYS A 39 2.75 0.99 12.85
CA CYS A 39 1.38 0.97 12.35
C CYS A 39 1.08 2.13 11.41
N PHE A 40 0.32 1.81 10.35
CA PHE A 40 -0.33 2.80 9.50
C PHE A 40 -1.80 2.91 9.91
N GLY A 41 -2.30 4.15 9.88
CA GLY A 41 -3.72 4.42 10.01
C GLY A 41 -4.46 4.29 8.68
N SER A 42 -5.74 4.65 8.70
CA SER A 42 -6.57 4.70 7.51
C SER A 42 -7.61 5.79 7.63
N VAL A 43 -7.92 6.47 6.54
CA VAL A 43 -9.08 7.36 6.43
C VAL A 43 -10.01 6.87 5.35
N HIS A 44 -11.31 7.12 5.51
CA HIS A 44 -12.31 6.75 4.52
C HIS A 44 -12.78 8.00 3.77
N PRO A 45 -12.74 8.01 2.42
CA PRO A 45 -13.07 9.21 1.63
C PRO A 45 -14.47 9.77 1.87
N ASP A 46 -15.43 8.90 2.23
CA ASP A 46 -16.82 9.31 2.48
C ASP A 46 -17.06 9.83 3.89
N ASN A 47 -16.03 9.84 4.76
CA ASN A 47 -16.17 10.42 6.08
C ASN A 47 -15.86 11.94 6.04
N PRO A 48 -16.81 12.82 6.43
CA PRO A 48 -16.57 14.26 6.41
C PRO A 48 -15.44 14.71 7.33
N GLU A 49 -15.07 13.92 8.35
CA GLU A 49 -13.96 14.17 9.25
C GLU A 49 -12.62 13.58 8.77
N ALA A 50 -12.53 13.11 7.52
CA ALA A 50 -11.32 12.43 7.02
C ALA A 50 -10.07 13.33 7.12
N LEU A 51 -10.20 14.63 6.87
CA LEU A 51 -9.08 15.56 7.00
C LEU A 51 -8.64 15.77 8.45
N ASP A 52 -9.58 15.88 9.38
CA ASP A 52 -9.26 16.03 10.81
C ASP A 52 -8.65 14.74 11.38
N GLU A 53 -9.11 13.60 10.90
CA GLU A 53 -8.55 12.31 11.28
C GLU A 53 -7.10 12.13 10.81
N LEU A 54 -6.68 12.76 9.72
CA LEU A 54 -5.27 12.77 9.31
C LEU A 54 -4.38 13.51 10.32
N ASP A 55 -4.84 14.62 10.90
CA ASP A 55 -4.12 15.28 11.99
C ASP A 55 -4.00 14.32 13.18
N ARG A 56 -5.10 13.67 13.55
CA ARG A 56 -5.12 12.70 14.65
C ARG A 56 -4.20 11.50 14.40
N ILE A 57 -4.16 10.97 13.19
CA ILE A 57 -3.19 9.92 12.78
C ILE A 57 -1.75 10.37 13.08
N LYS A 58 -1.43 11.62 12.75
CA LYS A 58 -0.11 12.19 13.03
C LYS A 58 0.15 12.33 14.54
N GLU A 59 -0.83 12.82 15.30
CA GLU A 59 -0.76 12.96 16.77
C GLU A 59 -0.60 11.61 17.47
N LEU A 60 -1.28 10.57 17.00
CA LEU A 60 -1.14 9.18 17.48
C LEU A 60 0.25 8.57 17.16
N GLY A 61 1.09 9.27 16.41
CA GLY A 61 2.43 8.81 16.05
C GLY A 61 2.48 7.75 14.95
N LEU A 62 1.35 7.47 14.29
CA LEU A 62 1.28 6.56 13.15
C LEU A 62 2.09 7.13 11.98
N LYS A 63 2.73 6.26 11.20
CA LYS A 63 3.75 6.68 10.21
C LYS A 63 3.22 6.89 8.81
N GLY A 64 2.00 6.45 8.54
CA GLY A 64 1.40 6.55 7.21
C GLY A 64 -0.07 6.21 7.20
N VAL A 65 -0.64 6.22 6.00
CA VAL A 65 -2.05 5.96 5.74
C VAL A 65 -2.15 4.83 4.70
N LYS A 66 -2.93 3.80 5.04
CA LYS A 66 -3.28 2.71 4.12
C LYS A 66 -4.62 2.98 3.48
N PHE A 67 -4.66 2.84 2.16
CA PHE A 67 -5.88 2.82 1.36
C PHE A 67 -6.08 1.47 0.67
N HIS A 68 -7.34 1.12 0.50
CA HIS A 68 -7.76 -0.03 -0.30
C HIS A 68 -8.92 0.40 -1.21
N PRO A 69 -8.64 0.79 -2.45
CA PRO A 69 -9.64 1.38 -3.34
C PRO A 69 -10.93 0.56 -3.48
N ASP A 70 -10.81 -0.76 -3.66
CA ASP A 70 -11.99 -1.63 -3.81
C ASP A 70 -12.80 -1.77 -2.50
N TYR A 71 -12.14 -1.95 -1.34
CA TYR A 71 -12.84 -2.02 -0.04
C TYR A 71 -13.50 -0.71 0.36
N GLN A 72 -12.91 0.42 -0.03
CA GLN A 72 -13.37 1.75 0.33
C GLN A 72 -14.22 2.42 -0.76
N GLY A 73 -14.39 1.77 -1.92
CA GLY A 73 -15.28 2.20 -2.99
C GLY A 73 -14.92 3.54 -3.64
N PHE A 74 -13.63 3.77 -3.95
CA PHE A 74 -13.18 4.99 -4.62
C PHE A 74 -12.09 4.71 -5.65
N TYR A 75 -12.02 5.56 -6.68
CA TYR A 75 -10.88 5.56 -7.60
C TYR A 75 -9.79 6.51 -7.09
N PRO A 76 -8.50 6.11 -7.10
CA PRO A 76 -7.41 6.96 -6.62
C PRO A 76 -7.32 8.34 -7.29
N ASP A 77 -7.75 8.46 -8.53
CA ASP A 77 -7.74 9.70 -9.33
C ASP A 77 -9.06 10.50 -9.27
N GLU A 78 -9.96 10.22 -8.32
CA GLU A 78 -11.12 11.07 -8.06
C GLU A 78 -10.71 12.42 -7.47
N GLU A 79 -11.24 13.53 -7.98
CA GLU A 79 -10.88 14.87 -7.50
C GLU A 79 -11.07 15.07 -5.99
N ARG A 80 -12.06 14.40 -5.39
CA ARG A 80 -12.30 14.44 -3.93
C ARG A 80 -11.15 13.87 -3.10
N MET A 81 -10.27 13.07 -3.71
CA MET A 81 -9.09 12.51 -3.04
C MET A 81 -7.93 13.52 -2.95
N HIS A 82 -7.88 14.49 -3.85
CA HIS A 82 -6.80 15.47 -3.92
C HIS A 82 -6.52 16.19 -2.58
N PRO A 83 -7.52 16.77 -1.88
CA PRO A 83 -7.27 17.43 -0.58
C PRO A 83 -6.77 16.46 0.51
N ILE A 84 -7.14 15.17 0.45
CA ILE A 84 -6.65 14.13 1.36
C ILE A 84 -5.16 13.89 1.12
N TYR A 85 -4.75 13.69 -0.14
CA TYR A 85 -3.34 13.46 -0.51
C TYR A 85 -2.46 14.67 -0.22
N GLU A 86 -2.95 15.89 -0.53
CA GLU A 86 -2.26 17.12 -0.18
C GLU A 86 -2.00 17.22 1.33
N LYS A 87 -3.01 16.91 2.16
CA LYS A 87 -2.87 16.93 3.61
C LYS A 87 -1.91 15.87 4.12
N ILE A 88 -1.95 14.65 3.58
CA ILE A 88 -0.98 13.59 3.86
C ILE A 88 0.44 14.08 3.60
N GLY A 89 0.67 14.74 2.47
CA GLY A 89 1.96 15.34 2.11
C GLY A 89 2.42 16.42 3.11
N ARG A 90 1.53 17.34 3.50
CA ARG A 90 1.83 18.38 4.50
C ARG A 90 2.18 17.81 5.88
N LEU A 91 1.58 16.69 6.26
CA LEU A 91 1.85 16.01 7.52
C LEU A 91 3.10 15.13 7.47
N GLY A 92 3.69 14.94 6.29
CA GLY A 92 4.85 14.06 6.09
C GLY A 92 4.53 12.60 6.37
N LEU A 93 3.30 12.16 6.09
CA LEU A 93 2.88 10.78 6.22
C LEU A 93 3.17 10.00 4.92
N ILE A 94 3.46 8.71 5.04
CA ILE A 94 3.62 7.81 3.91
C ILE A 94 2.23 7.32 3.46
N THR A 95 1.99 7.26 2.15
CA THR A 95 0.77 6.64 1.63
C THR A 95 1.07 5.24 1.10
N LEU A 96 0.26 4.25 1.47
CA LEU A 96 0.33 2.91 0.90
C LEU A 96 -1.03 2.49 0.37
N PHE A 97 -1.07 2.14 -0.91
CA PHE A 97 -2.26 1.60 -1.57
C PHE A 97 -2.20 0.08 -1.72
N HIS A 98 -3.33 -0.59 -1.54
CA HIS A 98 -3.58 -1.80 -2.32
C HIS A 98 -3.61 -1.38 -3.79
N ALA A 99 -2.88 -2.08 -4.65
CA ALA A 99 -2.78 -1.76 -6.07
C ALA A 99 -3.03 -2.99 -6.94
N GLY A 100 -3.67 -2.77 -8.08
CA GLY A 100 -4.06 -3.81 -9.03
C GLY A 100 -5.46 -4.37 -8.79
N GLU A 101 -5.64 -5.60 -9.20
CA GLU A 101 -6.90 -6.35 -9.05
C GLU A 101 -6.94 -7.02 -7.67
N ASP A 102 -8.09 -6.99 -7.01
CA ASP A 102 -8.34 -7.76 -5.79
C ASP A 102 -9.22 -8.96 -6.11
N ILE A 103 -8.72 -10.16 -5.80
CA ILE A 103 -9.43 -11.43 -6.09
C ILE A 103 -10.76 -11.58 -5.35
N GLY A 104 -11.02 -10.77 -4.33
CA GLY A 104 -12.29 -10.72 -3.59
C GLY A 104 -13.39 -9.93 -4.28
N PHE A 105 -13.08 -9.24 -5.39
CA PHE A 105 -14.01 -8.37 -6.10
C PHE A 105 -14.20 -8.79 -7.56
N ALA A 106 -15.34 -8.40 -8.13
CA ALA A 106 -15.55 -8.45 -9.56
C ALA A 106 -15.18 -7.10 -10.20
N PRO A 107 -14.72 -7.08 -11.46
CA PRO A 107 -14.48 -5.81 -12.16
C PRO A 107 -15.74 -4.95 -12.26
N PRO A 108 -15.61 -3.60 -12.34
CA PRO A 108 -14.37 -2.88 -12.52
C PRO A 108 -13.56 -2.75 -11.23
N TYR A 109 -12.23 -2.96 -11.32
CA TYR A 109 -11.32 -2.74 -10.20
C TYR A 109 -10.92 -1.27 -10.08
N HIS A 110 -10.80 -0.79 -8.83
CA HIS A 110 -10.54 0.63 -8.57
C HIS A 110 -9.04 0.95 -8.51
N GLY A 111 -8.23 0.01 -8.01
CA GLY A 111 -6.79 0.21 -7.78
C GLY A 111 -5.89 -0.05 -9.00
N THR A 112 -6.38 0.12 -10.24
CA THR A 112 -5.61 -0.22 -11.44
C THR A 112 -4.43 0.73 -11.69
N PRO A 113 -3.38 0.26 -12.43
CA PRO A 113 -2.23 1.10 -12.75
C PRO A 113 -2.58 2.42 -13.45
N GLU A 114 -3.64 2.45 -14.25
CA GLU A 114 -4.10 3.64 -14.94
C GLU A 114 -4.60 4.73 -13.97
N HIS A 115 -5.39 4.34 -12.97
CA HIS A 115 -5.87 5.25 -11.93
C HIS A 115 -4.73 5.68 -11.00
N MET A 116 -3.83 4.75 -10.65
CA MET A 116 -2.64 5.05 -9.85
C MET A 116 -1.74 6.08 -10.55
N LEU A 117 -1.46 5.88 -11.84
CA LEU A 117 -0.60 6.80 -12.62
C LEU A 117 -1.10 8.24 -12.57
N LYS A 118 -2.40 8.46 -12.71
CA LYS A 118 -3.01 9.79 -12.64
C LYS A 118 -2.93 10.37 -11.23
N ALA A 119 -3.30 9.57 -10.22
CA ALA A 119 -3.27 9.99 -8.82
C ALA A 119 -1.87 10.37 -8.34
N LEU A 120 -0.81 9.68 -8.82
CA LEU A 120 0.57 9.95 -8.43
C LEU A 120 1.01 11.40 -8.69
N THR A 121 0.38 12.11 -9.60
CA THR A 121 0.68 13.53 -9.88
C THR A 121 0.28 14.46 -8.73
N TRP A 122 -0.54 14.02 -7.79
CA TRP A 122 -1.06 14.80 -6.67
C TRP A 122 -0.26 14.61 -5.37
N PHE A 123 0.73 13.72 -5.36
CA PHE A 123 1.49 13.40 -4.16
C PHE A 123 2.78 14.20 -4.06
N ALA A 124 3.01 14.82 -2.89
CA ALA A 124 4.28 15.41 -2.49
C ALA A 124 5.04 14.54 -1.47
N SER A 125 4.42 13.46 -0.98
CA SER A 125 5.00 12.51 -0.01
C SER A 125 5.25 11.15 -0.65
N PRO A 126 6.06 10.28 -0.02
CA PRO A 126 6.30 8.94 -0.55
C PRO A 126 5.01 8.12 -0.70
N VAL A 127 4.86 7.48 -1.84
CA VAL A 127 3.77 6.56 -2.14
C VAL A 127 4.33 5.15 -2.33
N VAL A 128 3.68 4.18 -1.72
CA VAL A 128 3.94 2.75 -1.89
C VAL A 128 2.73 2.11 -2.56
N LEU A 129 2.94 1.44 -3.66
CA LEU A 129 1.95 0.61 -4.32
C LEU A 129 2.24 -0.85 -3.97
N ALA A 130 1.33 -1.48 -3.25
CA ALA A 130 1.48 -2.87 -2.83
C ALA A 130 1.47 -3.84 -4.01
N HIS A 131 1.90 -5.07 -3.75
CA HIS A 131 1.77 -6.20 -4.67
C HIS A 131 2.49 -5.95 -6.01
N TRP A 132 3.80 -5.58 -5.92
CA TRP A 132 4.63 -5.28 -7.08
C TRP A 132 4.10 -4.11 -7.92
N GLY A 133 3.44 -3.16 -7.27
CA GLY A 133 2.84 -2.00 -7.92
C GLY A 133 1.47 -2.26 -8.55
N GLY A 134 0.95 -3.51 -8.48
CA GLY A 134 -0.39 -3.85 -8.95
C GLY A 134 -0.57 -5.35 -9.17
N ALA A 135 -1.28 -6.01 -8.23
CA ALA A 135 -1.62 -7.41 -8.31
C ALA A 135 -2.29 -7.74 -9.65
N PHE A 136 -1.85 -8.80 -10.32
CA PHE A 136 -2.34 -9.30 -11.62
C PHE A 136 -2.23 -8.32 -12.81
N CYS A 137 -1.77 -7.08 -12.59
CA CYS A 137 -1.60 -6.03 -13.61
C CYS A 137 -0.15 -5.90 -14.11
N HIS A 138 0.65 -6.96 -14.07
CA HIS A 138 2.10 -6.94 -14.27
C HIS A 138 2.56 -6.22 -15.54
N ARG A 139 1.85 -6.43 -16.66
CA ARG A 139 2.16 -5.79 -17.94
C ARG A 139 1.96 -4.28 -17.89
N GLN A 140 0.83 -3.84 -17.30
CA GLN A 140 0.51 -2.43 -17.15
C GLN A 140 1.50 -1.75 -16.19
N VAL A 141 1.81 -2.39 -15.04
CA VAL A 141 2.80 -1.88 -14.09
C VAL A 141 4.15 -1.70 -14.76
N LEU A 142 4.64 -2.73 -15.48
CA LEU A 142 5.91 -2.65 -16.20
C LEU A 142 5.92 -1.53 -17.25
N GLY A 143 4.80 -1.32 -17.95
CA GLY A 143 4.68 -0.30 -18.99
C GLY A 143 4.54 1.12 -18.45
N MET A 144 3.78 1.30 -17.38
CA MET A 144 3.27 2.60 -16.94
C MET A 144 3.90 3.13 -15.65
N LEU A 145 4.23 2.25 -14.68
CA LEU A 145 4.64 2.67 -13.34
C LEU A 145 6.13 2.43 -13.05
N CYS A 146 6.74 1.41 -13.66
CA CYS A 146 8.16 1.15 -13.47
C CYS A 146 9.03 2.30 -13.97
N GLY A 147 9.94 2.76 -13.10
CA GLY A 147 10.84 3.90 -13.33
C GLY A 147 10.32 5.22 -12.78
N LEU A 148 9.06 5.30 -12.37
CA LEU A 148 8.52 6.48 -11.69
C LEU A 148 9.05 6.58 -10.22
N PRO A 149 9.00 7.79 -9.60
CA PRO A 149 9.43 7.99 -8.22
C PRO A 149 8.39 7.50 -7.20
N VAL A 150 8.01 6.23 -7.29
CA VAL A 150 7.07 5.52 -6.44
C VAL A 150 7.71 4.26 -5.90
N TYR A 151 7.31 3.79 -4.73
CA TYR A 151 7.80 2.54 -4.16
C TYR A 151 6.84 1.40 -4.49
N PHE A 152 7.39 0.20 -4.70
CA PHE A 152 6.62 -1.04 -4.73
C PHE A 152 6.98 -1.92 -3.55
N ASP A 153 6.04 -2.66 -3.00
CA ASP A 153 6.38 -3.77 -2.13
C ASP A 153 6.26 -5.11 -2.86
N THR A 154 6.96 -6.12 -2.37
CA THR A 154 7.01 -7.46 -2.99
C THR A 154 5.95 -8.42 -2.45
N SER A 155 4.94 -7.89 -1.74
CA SER A 155 3.88 -8.68 -1.14
C SER A 155 3.02 -9.38 -2.19
N PHE A 156 2.36 -10.47 -1.77
CA PHE A 156 1.49 -11.30 -2.61
C PHE A 156 2.15 -11.80 -3.92
N GLY A 157 3.48 -11.89 -3.93
CA GLY A 157 4.23 -12.26 -5.14
C GLY A 157 4.33 -13.77 -5.35
N TYR A 158 4.43 -14.57 -4.27
CA TYR A 158 4.63 -16.01 -4.39
C TYR A 158 3.42 -16.69 -5.05
N GLY A 159 3.67 -17.33 -6.20
CA GLY A 159 2.63 -17.97 -7.00
C GLY A 159 1.77 -17.04 -7.85
N ALA A 160 1.80 -15.73 -7.60
CA ALA A 160 1.02 -14.73 -8.34
C ALA A 160 1.88 -13.87 -9.29
N MET A 161 3.17 -13.68 -8.97
CA MET A 161 4.12 -12.92 -9.79
C MET A 161 4.92 -13.84 -10.72
N PRO A 162 4.73 -13.78 -12.05
CA PRO A 162 5.57 -14.52 -12.98
C PRO A 162 7.03 -14.03 -12.93
N ARG A 163 7.98 -14.94 -12.82
CA ARG A 163 9.42 -14.65 -12.73
C ARG A 163 9.90 -13.64 -13.78
N TYR A 164 9.46 -13.81 -15.02
CA TYR A 164 9.78 -12.88 -16.11
C TYR A 164 9.44 -11.43 -15.78
N TYR A 165 8.21 -11.19 -15.28
CA TYR A 165 7.80 -9.83 -14.92
C TYR A 165 8.56 -9.30 -13.71
N ALA A 166 8.78 -10.12 -12.69
CA ALA A 166 9.56 -9.72 -11.52
C ALA A 166 10.97 -9.24 -11.92
N GLN A 167 11.69 -10.02 -12.75
CA GLN A 167 13.01 -9.64 -13.26
C GLN A 167 12.95 -8.34 -14.07
N LYS A 168 12.00 -8.20 -15.01
CA LYS A 168 11.85 -6.99 -15.82
C LYS A 168 11.46 -5.75 -15.01
N MET A 169 10.66 -5.91 -13.97
CA MET A 169 10.32 -4.81 -13.05
C MET A 169 11.54 -4.38 -12.26
N ILE A 170 12.33 -5.31 -11.71
CA ILE A 170 13.56 -4.99 -10.98
C ILE A 170 14.56 -4.28 -11.92
N GLU A 171 14.77 -4.77 -13.13
CA GLU A 171 15.65 -4.14 -14.13
C GLU A 171 15.22 -2.70 -14.45
N LYS A 172 13.92 -2.45 -14.64
CA LYS A 172 13.40 -1.16 -15.08
C LYS A 172 13.17 -0.18 -13.93
N HIS A 173 12.66 -0.66 -12.80
CA HIS A 173 12.30 0.18 -11.65
C HIS A 173 13.50 0.49 -10.75
N GLY A 174 14.44 -0.44 -10.66
CA GLY A 174 15.56 -0.43 -9.74
C GLY A 174 15.18 -0.98 -8.37
N THR A 175 16.20 -1.43 -7.63
CA THR A 175 16.02 -2.01 -6.28
C THR A 175 15.81 -0.98 -5.19
N ASP A 176 16.26 0.27 -5.39
CA ASP A 176 16.22 1.34 -4.38
C ASP A 176 14.81 1.73 -3.93
N ARG A 177 13.81 1.40 -4.76
CA ARG A 177 12.40 1.65 -4.48
C ARG A 177 11.56 0.38 -4.41
N MET A 178 12.21 -0.78 -4.17
CA MET A 178 11.53 -2.04 -3.89
C MET A 178 11.61 -2.35 -2.40
N LEU A 179 10.47 -2.56 -1.77
CA LEU A 179 10.33 -2.85 -0.35
C LEU A 179 9.96 -4.32 -0.16
N PHE A 180 10.54 -4.95 0.86
CA PHE A 180 10.12 -6.30 1.21
C PHE A 180 8.73 -6.27 1.86
N GLY A 181 7.79 -7.00 1.28
CA GLY A 181 6.43 -7.17 1.77
C GLY A 181 5.96 -8.61 1.67
N THR A 182 4.96 -8.98 2.45
CA THR A 182 4.45 -10.36 2.54
C THR A 182 2.96 -10.47 2.33
N ASP A 183 2.21 -9.45 2.74
CA ASP A 183 0.74 -9.51 2.82
C ASP A 183 0.26 -10.60 3.80
N GLN A 184 0.95 -10.69 4.95
CA GLN A 184 0.52 -11.57 6.03
C GLN A 184 -0.91 -11.23 6.48
N PRO A 185 -1.86 -12.18 6.63
CA PRO A 185 -1.64 -13.63 6.77
C PRO A 185 -1.67 -14.44 5.48
N TRP A 186 -1.83 -13.83 4.33
CA TRP A 186 -1.96 -14.55 3.04
C TRP A 186 -0.68 -15.26 2.63
N GLN A 187 0.48 -14.63 2.83
CA GLN A 187 1.78 -15.23 2.55
C GLN A 187 2.74 -15.06 3.72
N ARG A 188 3.56 -16.07 3.97
CA ARG A 188 4.62 -16.02 5.00
C ARG A 188 5.84 -15.28 4.47
N PRO A 189 6.63 -14.61 5.32
CA PRO A 189 7.90 -14.01 4.94
C PRO A 189 8.84 -14.96 4.19
N SER A 190 8.94 -16.22 4.63
CA SER A 190 9.73 -17.26 3.96
C SER A 190 9.31 -17.52 2.51
N MET A 191 8.00 -17.42 2.21
CA MET A 191 7.51 -17.59 0.82
C MET A 191 7.92 -16.41 -0.07
N SER A 192 7.74 -15.17 0.42
CA SER A 192 8.17 -13.97 -0.32
C SER A 192 9.68 -13.96 -0.53
N LEU A 193 10.46 -14.37 0.47
CA LEU A 193 11.91 -14.49 0.37
C LEU A 193 12.33 -15.55 -0.65
N ALA A 194 11.66 -16.73 -0.66
CA ALA A 194 11.93 -17.78 -1.63
C ALA A 194 11.69 -17.33 -3.07
N LEU A 195 10.65 -16.52 -3.33
CA LEU A 195 10.45 -15.91 -4.64
C LEU A 195 11.65 -15.03 -5.00
N LEU A 196 12.02 -14.07 -4.13
CA LEU A 196 13.11 -13.13 -4.42
C LEU A 196 14.44 -13.86 -4.66
N GLN A 197 14.77 -14.87 -3.86
CA GLN A 197 15.97 -15.68 -4.04
C GLN A 197 15.97 -16.50 -5.35
N SER A 198 14.81 -16.76 -5.91
CA SER A 198 14.68 -17.49 -7.19
C SER A 198 14.91 -16.60 -8.42
N LEU A 199 15.04 -15.28 -8.24
CA LEU A 199 15.17 -14.32 -9.35
C LEU A 199 16.62 -14.14 -9.84
N ASP A 200 17.59 -14.67 -9.12
CA ASP A 200 19.02 -14.69 -9.47
C ASP A 200 19.34 -15.54 -10.71
#